data_5a6cee775f07f10476e00b6ac101def8
#
_entry.id   5a6cee775f07f10476e00b6ac101def8
#
_cell.length_a   1.000
_cell.length_b   1.000
_cell.length_c   1.000
_cell.angle_alpha   90.00
_cell.angle_beta   90.00
_cell.angle_gamma   90.00
#
_symmetry.space_group_name_H-M   'P 1'
#
loop_
_entity.id
_entity.type
_entity.pdbx_description
1 polymer ?
#
loop_
_entity_poly.entity_id
_entity_poly.type
_entity_poly.pdbx_seq_one_letter_code
_entity_poly.pdbx_strand_id
1 'polypeptide(L)'
;MQPINGNVIHTVNFMQGAITIVMALALGEALKLFVTSRDDRPLQWERLPALLAFVFVFVPFFQSISQYLYLTYLNAQTAPPFRPGFLIFDGIMYILEAACFYVMAGALAPRHWRHFYGAVLVLMTIDIVWSAITYRRGIHVGAWIFIDAVVIAVLGGTMWLARGRTLAMMLPSWILMVTLGLTTAASYWLESAIYFP
;
A
#
# COMPACT_ATOMS: atom_id res chain seq x y z
N MET A 1 14.98 21.27 -23.24
CA MET A 1 14.83 20.06 -22.40
C MET A 1 16.21 19.61 -21.99
N GLN A 2 16.50 19.52 -20.69
CA GLN A 2 17.74 18.90 -20.23
C GLN A 2 17.59 17.38 -20.35
N PRO A 3 18.59 16.67 -20.88
CA PRO A 3 18.55 15.20 -20.92
C PRO A 3 18.54 14.65 -19.48
N ILE A 4 17.65 13.68 -19.23
CA ILE A 4 17.63 12.99 -17.93
C ILE A 4 18.97 12.25 -17.76
N ASN A 5 19.60 12.44 -16.60
CA ASN A 5 20.89 11.81 -16.32
C ASN A 5 20.71 10.27 -16.28
N GLY A 6 21.53 9.55 -17.06
CA GLY A 6 21.48 8.08 -17.13
C GLY A 6 21.59 7.37 -15.77
N ASN A 7 22.35 7.97 -14.82
CA ASN A 7 22.46 7.44 -13.45
C ASN A 7 21.11 7.50 -12.70
N VAL A 8 20.30 8.54 -12.95
CA VAL A 8 18.96 8.67 -12.34
C VAL A 8 18.05 7.55 -12.85
N ILE A 9 18.04 7.35 -14.18
CA ILE A 9 17.25 6.28 -14.81
C ILE A 9 17.62 4.93 -14.20
N HIS A 10 18.92 4.64 -14.11
CA HIS A 10 19.41 3.37 -13.56
C HIS A 10 18.98 3.20 -12.09
N THR A 11 19.11 4.24 -11.26
CA THR A 11 18.73 4.19 -9.84
C THR A 11 17.26 3.99 -9.65
N VAL A 12 16.41 4.70 -10.41
CA VAL A 12 14.94 4.55 -10.33
C VAL A 12 14.50 3.16 -10.78
N ASN A 13 15.04 2.64 -11.88
CA ASN A 13 14.75 1.30 -12.36
C ASN A 13 15.17 0.22 -11.36
N PHE A 14 16.35 0.37 -10.73
CA PHE A 14 16.80 -0.54 -9.68
C PHE A 14 15.86 -0.52 -8.48
N MET A 15 15.47 0.68 -8.04
CA MET A 15 14.53 0.87 -6.91
C MET A 15 13.16 0.24 -7.21
N GLN A 16 12.62 0.49 -8.40
CA GLN A 16 11.35 -0.10 -8.85
C GLN A 16 11.44 -1.63 -8.92
N GLY A 17 12.54 -2.17 -9.44
CA GLY A 17 12.79 -3.61 -9.46
C GLY A 17 12.85 -4.23 -8.06
N ALA A 18 13.56 -3.59 -7.12
CA ALA A 18 13.65 -4.05 -5.74
C ALA A 18 12.28 -4.07 -5.04
N ILE A 19 11.49 -2.99 -5.20
CA ILE A 19 10.12 -2.91 -4.67
C ILE A 19 9.25 -4.01 -5.27
N THR A 20 9.31 -4.20 -6.58
CA THR A 20 8.55 -5.24 -7.29
C THR A 20 8.83 -6.64 -6.73
N ILE A 21 10.10 -6.95 -6.45
CA ILE A 21 10.48 -8.25 -5.87
C ILE A 21 9.87 -8.42 -4.47
N VAL A 22 9.99 -7.43 -3.59
CA VAL A 22 9.43 -7.51 -2.22
C VAL A 22 7.92 -7.62 -2.27
N MET A 23 7.26 -6.86 -3.12
CA MET A 23 5.81 -6.91 -3.30
C MET A 23 5.35 -8.27 -3.86
N ALA A 24 6.07 -8.83 -4.85
CA ALA A 24 5.78 -10.17 -5.37
C ALA A 24 5.93 -11.26 -4.30
N LEU A 25 6.96 -11.17 -3.45
CA LEU A 25 7.15 -12.08 -2.31
C LEU A 25 6.02 -11.96 -1.29
N ALA A 26 5.57 -10.75 -0.98
CA ALA A 26 4.44 -10.52 -0.07
C ALA A 26 3.15 -11.13 -0.65
N LEU A 27 2.85 -10.91 -1.92
CA LEU A 27 1.69 -11.50 -2.59
C LEU A 27 1.78 -13.03 -2.61
N GLY A 28 2.95 -13.59 -2.92
CA GLY A 28 3.19 -15.03 -2.92
C GLY A 28 2.95 -15.65 -1.54
N GLU A 29 3.41 -15.02 -0.48
CA GLU A 29 3.17 -15.48 0.90
C GLU A 29 1.68 -15.39 1.29
N ALA A 30 0.99 -14.31 0.91
CA ALA A 30 -0.43 -14.14 1.13
C ALA A 30 -1.26 -15.26 0.45
N LEU A 31 -0.97 -15.53 -0.82
CA LEU A 31 -1.63 -16.59 -1.61
C LEU A 31 -1.30 -17.98 -1.05
N LYS A 32 -0.05 -18.23 -0.71
CA LYS A 32 0.37 -19.49 -0.07
C LYS A 32 -0.42 -19.75 1.20
N LEU A 33 -0.55 -18.76 2.10
CA LEU A 33 -1.31 -18.90 3.33
C LEU A 33 -2.81 -19.11 3.08
N PHE A 34 -3.36 -18.59 1.99
CA PHE A 34 -4.75 -18.83 1.62
C PHE A 34 -4.99 -20.24 1.06
N VAL A 35 -4.05 -20.75 0.26
CA VAL A 35 -4.16 -22.07 -0.40
C VAL A 35 -3.65 -23.21 0.46
N THR A 36 -2.68 -22.99 1.37
CA THR A 36 -2.11 -24.07 2.17
C THR A 36 -3.08 -24.50 3.27
N SER A 37 -3.70 -25.65 3.08
CA SER A 37 -4.62 -26.27 4.04
C SER A 37 -3.86 -27.17 5.02
N ARG A 38 -4.28 -27.16 6.31
CA ARG A 38 -3.90 -28.16 7.31
C ARG A 38 -4.91 -29.31 7.41
N ASP A 39 -6.14 -29.14 6.93
CA ASP A 39 -7.28 -30.03 7.19
C ASP A 39 -8.01 -30.43 5.89
N ASP A 40 -7.36 -31.08 4.94
CA ASP A 40 -7.95 -31.58 3.67
C ASP A 40 -8.84 -30.57 2.88
N ARG A 41 -8.91 -29.32 3.31
CA ARG A 41 -9.62 -28.26 2.62
C ARG A 41 -8.64 -27.47 1.77
N PRO A 42 -8.84 -27.41 0.45
CA PRO A 42 -7.88 -26.77 -0.46
C PRO A 42 -7.80 -25.23 -0.29
N LEU A 43 -8.80 -24.60 0.32
CA LEU A 43 -8.87 -23.15 0.49
C LEU A 43 -9.32 -22.76 1.90
N GLN A 44 -8.68 -21.72 2.45
CA GLN A 44 -8.98 -21.17 3.77
C GLN A 44 -9.98 -20.00 3.64
N TRP A 45 -11.25 -20.31 3.39
CA TRP A 45 -12.31 -19.30 3.15
C TRP A 45 -12.45 -18.25 4.25
N GLU A 46 -12.12 -18.61 5.49
CA GLU A 46 -12.12 -17.67 6.62
C GLU A 46 -11.09 -16.54 6.49
N ARG A 47 -10.07 -16.72 5.63
CA ARG A 47 -9.04 -15.72 5.35
C ARG A 47 -9.38 -14.84 4.15
N LEU A 48 -10.42 -15.17 3.40
CA LEU A 48 -10.79 -14.45 2.19
C LEU A 48 -10.98 -12.94 2.40
N PRO A 49 -11.68 -12.46 3.46
CA PRO A 49 -11.86 -11.03 3.67
C PRO A 49 -10.52 -10.30 3.90
N ALA A 50 -9.60 -10.92 4.64
CA ALA A 50 -8.28 -10.35 4.88
C ALA A 50 -7.42 -10.37 3.60
N LEU A 51 -7.50 -11.42 2.80
CA LEU A 51 -6.82 -11.50 1.50
C LEU A 51 -7.35 -10.43 0.53
N LEU A 52 -8.68 -10.26 0.44
CA LEU A 52 -9.27 -9.21 -0.40
C LEU A 52 -8.88 -7.81 0.09
N ALA A 53 -8.90 -7.57 1.42
CA ALA A 53 -8.42 -6.34 1.99
C ALA A 53 -6.94 -6.09 1.65
N PHE A 54 -6.09 -7.12 1.72
CA PHE A 54 -4.70 -7.04 1.30
C PHE A 54 -4.57 -6.65 -0.18
N VAL A 55 -5.32 -7.30 -1.08
CA VAL A 55 -5.28 -7.03 -2.52
C VAL A 55 -5.77 -5.62 -2.84
N PHE A 56 -6.81 -5.13 -2.18
CA PHE A 56 -7.35 -3.77 -2.38
C PHE A 56 -6.39 -2.66 -1.94
N VAL A 57 -5.48 -2.93 -1.02
CA VAL A 57 -4.38 -2.00 -0.71
C VAL A 57 -3.20 -2.21 -1.65
N PHE A 58 -2.83 -3.47 -1.87
CA PHE A 58 -1.63 -3.85 -2.60
C PHE A 58 -1.63 -3.34 -4.05
N VAL A 59 -2.72 -3.57 -4.79
CA VAL A 59 -2.76 -3.26 -6.24
C VAL A 59 -2.65 -1.76 -6.51
N PRO A 60 -3.49 -0.88 -5.93
CA PRO A 60 -3.39 0.55 -6.17
C PRO A 60 -2.07 1.12 -5.65
N PHE A 61 -1.57 0.60 -4.54
CA PHE A 61 -0.31 1.04 -3.97
C PHE A 61 0.87 0.75 -4.89
N PHE A 62 0.98 -0.47 -5.41
CA PHE A 62 2.02 -0.84 -6.37
C PHE A 62 1.93 -0.01 -7.66
N GLN A 63 0.71 0.22 -8.16
CA GLN A 63 0.49 1.02 -9.36
C GLN A 63 0.87 2.49 -9.11
N SER A 64 0.45 3.07 -7.99
CA SER A 64 0.73 4.49 -7.66
C SER A 64 2.22 4.76 -7.50
N ILE A 65 2.97 3.89 -6.80
CA ILE A 65 4.42 4.00 -6.68
C ILE A 65 5.09 3.98 -8.05
N SER A 66 4.71 3.02 -8.91
CA SER A 66 5.30 2.87 -10.23
C SER A 66 5.07 4.11 -11.09
N GLN A 67 3.86 4.62 -11.10
CA GLN A 67 3.49 5.84 -11.84
C GLN A 67 4.15 7.10 -11.25
N TYR A 68 4.17 7.23 -9.93
CA TYR A 68 4.84 8.36 -9.27
C TYR A 68 6.33 8.42 -9.63
N LEU A 69 7.04 7.29 -9.54
CA LEU A 69 8.46 7.23 -9.89
C LEU A 69 8.70 7.60 -11.35
N TYR A 70 7.86 7.11 -12.25
CA TYR A 70 7.93 7.47 -13.66
C TYR A 70 7.71 8.97 -13.88
N LEU A 71 6.59 9.52 -13.39
CA LEU A 71 6.21 10.92 -13.60
C LEU A 71 7.19 11.89 -12.93
N THR A 72 7.71 11.53 -11.77
CA THR A 72 8.58 12.42 -10.99
C THR A 72 10.03 12.40 -11.44
N TYR A 73 10.53 11.24 -11.90
CA TYR A 73 11.96 11.09 -12.16
C TYR A 73 12.33 10.75 -13.60
N LEU A 74 11.41 10.12 -14.36
CA LEU A 74 11.71 9.62 -15.70
C LEU A 74 10.98 10.39 -16.82
N ASN A 75 9.91 11.12 -16.52
CA ASN A 75 9.21 11.92 -17.52
C ASN A 75 9.85 13.31 -17.64
N ALA A 76 10.59 13.55 -18.73
CA ALA A 76 11.28 14.81 -18.98
C ALA A 76 10.36 16.05 -19.07
N GLN A 77 9.04 15.85 -19.28
CA GLN A 77 8.07 16.96 -19.40
C GLN A 77 7.50 17.38 -18.06
N THR A 78 7.36 16.46 -17.11
CA THR A 78 6.70 16.69 -15.83
C THR A 78 7.64 16.62 -14.64
N ALA A 79 8.84 16.05 -14.81
CA ALA A 79 9.81 15.88 -13.73
C ALA A 79 10.25 17.24 -13.17
N PRO A 80 10.09 17.47 -11.85
CA PRO A 80 10.65 18.64 -11.19
C PRO A 80 12.20 18.59 -11.24
N PRO A 81 12.89 19.70 -10.92
CA PRO A 81 14.34 19.69 -10.84
C PRO A 81 14.84 18.56 -9.93
N PHE A 82 15.68 17.69 -10.47
CA PHE A 82 16.20 16.53 -9.76
C PHE A 82 16.96 16.90 -8.49
N ARG A 83 16.56 16.32 -7.37
CA ARG A 83 17.24 16.45 -6.09
C ARG A 83 17.51 15.05 -5.51
N PRO A 84 18.77 14.63 -5.41
CA PRO A 84 19.13 13.28 -4.94
C PRO A 84 18.50 12.90 -3.59
N GLY A 85 18.39 13.86 -2.66
CA GLY A 85 17.80 13.65 -1.35
C GLY A 85 16.33 13.23 -1.40
N PHE A 86 15.58 13.68 -2.41
CA PHE A 86 14.18 13.27 -2.57
C PHE A 86 14.06 11.82 -3.04
N LEU A 87 14.90 11.41 -3.99
CA LEU A 87 14.92 10.03 -4.44
C LEU A 87 15.31 9.05 -3.33
N ILE A 88 16.29 9.41 -2.49
CA ILE A 88 16.68 8.62 -1.32
C ILE A 88 15.53 8.54 -0.32
N PHE A 89 14.87 9.66 -0.03
CA PHE A 89 13.72 9.70 0.87
C PHE A 89 12.58 8.82 0.36
N ASP A 90 12.19 8.96 -0.91
CA ASP A 90 11.13 8.15 -1.51
C ASP A 90 11.51 6.66 -1.46
N GLY A 91 12.77 6.31 -1.73
CA GLY A 91 13.26 4.93 -1.63
C GLY A 91 13.13 4.34 -0.23
N ILE A 92 13.49 5.11 0.82
CA ILE A 92 13.35 4.67 2.21
C ILE A 92 11.88 4.45 2.55
N MET A 93 10.99 5.40 2.19
CA MET A 93 9.56 5.29 2.47
C MET A 93 8.97 4.04 1.80
N TYR A 94 9.26 3.80 0.52
CA TYR A 94 8.76 2.63 -0.20
C TYR A 94 9.29 1.29 0.35
N ILE A 95 10.52 1.23 0.86
CA ILE A 95 11.03 0.05 1.55
C ILE A 95 10.23 -0.21 2.84
N LEU A 96 9.94 0.84 3.62
CA LEU A 96 9.13 0.71 4.84
C LEU A 96 7.71 0.23 4.53
N GLU A 97 7.10 0.77 3.48
CA GLU A 97 5.77 0.37 3.01
C GLU A 97 5.76 -1.07 2.50
N ALA A 98 6.76 -1.47 1.70
CA ALA A 98 6.92 -2.85 1.26
C ALA A 98 7.09 -3.83 2.43
N ALA A 99 7.81 -3.43 3.49
CA ALA A 99 7.91 -4.21 4.72
C ALA A 99 6.54 -4.38 5.42
N CYS A 100 5.69 -3.34 5.42
CA CYS A 100 4.32 -3.45 5.93
C CYS A 100 3.50 -4.49 5.15
N PHE A 101 3.59 -4.52 3.82
CA PHE A 101 2.94 -5.54 3.00
C PHE A 101 3.41 -6.94 3.33
N TYR A 102 4.71 -7.14 3.59
CA TYR A 102 5.24 -8.44 3.98
C TYR A 102 4.69 -8.89 5.34
N VAL A 103 4.61 -7.97 6.31
CA VAL A 103 3.99 -8.24 7.63
C VAL A 103 2.50 -8.55 7.49
N MET A 104 1.76 -7.80 6.67
CA MET A 104 0.35 -8.05 6.38
C MET A 104 0.15 -9.45 5.78
N ALA A 105 0.97 -9.83 4.80
CA ALA A 105 0.91 -11.14 4.16
C ALA A 105 1.11 -12.27 5.18
N GLY A 106 2.13 -12.19 6.03
CA GLY A 106 2.37 -13.19 7.09
C GLY A 106 1.29 -13.24 8.17
N ALA A 107 0.52 -12.16 8.33
CA ALA A 107 -0.51 -12.02 9.37
C ALA A 107 -1.94 -12.34 8.88
N LEU A 108 -2.14 -12.93 7.70
CA LEU A 108 -3.46 -13.30 7.17
C LEU A 108 -4.19 -14.37 7.99
N ALA A 109 -3.50 -15.06 8.91
CA ALA A 109 -4.15 -16.03 9.78
C ALA A 109 -5.08 -15.32 10.79
N PRO A 110 -6.31 -15.85 11.06
CA PRO A 110 -7.29 -15.22 11.95
C PRO A 110 -6.74 -14.88 13.35
N ARG A 111 -5.85 -15.71 13.89
CA ARG A 111 -5.18 -15.47 15.18
C ARG A 111 -4.23 -14.26 15.20
N HIS A 112 -3.78 -13.80 14.03
CA HIS A 112 -2.83 -12.70 13.87
C HIS A 112 -3.49 -11.40 13.36
N TRP A 113 -4.81 -11.29 13.37
CA TRP A 113 -5.56 -10.15 12.86
C TRP A 113 -5.05 -8.79 13.39
N ARG A 114 -4.62 -8.72 14.67
CA ARG A 114 -4.07 -7.49 15.24
C ARG A 114 -2.78 -7.04 14.54
N HIS A 115 -1.95 -7.98 14.13
CA HIS A 115 -0.73 -7.68 13.39
C HIS A 115 -1.06 -7.23 11.96
N PHE A 116 -2.04 -7.88 11.31
CA PHE A 116 -2.52 -7.47 10.00
C PHE A 116 -3.03 -6.03 10.02
N TYR A 117 -3.97 -5.71 10.90
CA TYR A 117 -4.52 -4.35 10.99
C TYR A 117 -3.52 -3.33 11.52
N GLY A 118 -2.65 -3.73 12.44
CA GLY A 118 -1.55 -2.90 12.90
C GLY A 118 -0.63 -2.51 11.75
N ALA A 119 -0.29 -3.46 10.88
CA ALA A 119 0.53 -3.18 9.69
C ALA A 119 -0.18 -2.27 8.69
N VAL A 120 -1.51 -2.41 8.50
CA VAL A 120 -2.30 -1.47 7.68
C VAL A 120 -2.26 -0.05 8.27
N LEU A 121 -2.44 0.10 9.58
CA LEU A 121 -2.37 1.42 10.24
C LEU A 121 -0.99 2.06 10.09
N VAL A 122 0.08 1.28 10.24
CA VAL A 122 1.45 1.75 10.05
C VAL A 122 1.67 2.16 8.60
N LEU A 123 1.23 1.34 7.64
CA LEU A 123 1.32 1.63 6.21
C LEU A 123 0.64 2.97 5.87
N MET A 124 -0.63 3.16 6.25
CA MET A 124 -1.37 4.41 5.99
C MET A 124 -0.73 5.61 6.68
N THR A 125 -0.13 5.42 7.87
CA THR A 125 0.59 6.48 8.57
C THR A 125 1.87 6.88 7.83
N ILE A 126 2.63 5.91 7.32
CA ILE A 126 3.82 6.15 6.51
C ILE A 126 3.43 6.90 5.24
N ASP A 127 2.37 6.46 4.56
CA ASP A 127 1.89 7.08 3.33
C ASP A 127 1.40 8.52 3.54
N ILE A 128 0.70 8.82 4.64
CA ILE A 128 0.34 10.22 5.02
C ILE A 128 1.60 11.09 5.18
N VAL A 129 2.63 10.59 5.87
CA VAL A 129 3.89 11.33 6.06
C VAL A 129 4.57 11.58 4.72
N TRP A 130 4.67 10.54 3.89
CA TRP A 130 5.24 10.65 2.55
C TRP A 130 4.43 11.62 1.67
N SER A 131 3.10 11.47 1.62
CA SER A 131 2.20 12.33 0.87
C SER A 131 2.26 13.79 1.31
N ALA A 132 2.32 14.07 2.62
CA ALA A 132 2.44 15.43 3.13
C ALA A 132 3.75 16.12 2.70
N ILE A 133 4.86 15.38 2.71
CA ILE A 133 6.16 15.89 2.25
C ILE A 133 6.14 16.09 0.74
N THR A 134 5.57 15.16 0.00
CA THR A 134 5.45 15.20 -1.47
C THR A 134 4.52 16.34 -1.93
N TYR A 135 3.42 16.57 -1.22
CA TYR A 135 2.52 17.71 -1.46
C TYR A 135 3.26 19.05 -1.31
N ARG A 136 4.12 19.18 -0.28
CA ARG A 136 4.97 20.38 -0.11
C ARG A 136 5.99 20.58 -1.24
N ARG A 137 6.28 19.53 -2.01
CA ARG A 137 7.13 19.63 -3.22
C ARG A 137 6.36 20.10 -4.45
N GLY A 138 5.05 20.38 -4.33
CA GLY A 138 4.18 20.82 -5.42
C GLY A 138 3.56 19.69 -6.24
N ILE A 139 3.63 18.46 -5.76
CA ILE A 139 3.00 17.30 -6.41
C ILE A 139 1.62 17.09 -5.78
N HIS A 140 0.59 16.99 -6.61
CA HIS A 140 -0.80 16.87 -6.17
C HIS A 140 -1.11 15.44 -5.72
N VAL A 141 -0.91 15.16 -4.43
CA VAL A 141 -1.21 13.87 -3.77
C VAL A 141 -2.15 14.08 -2.54
N GLY A 142 -2.86 15.21 -2.51
CA GLY A 142 -3.70 15.58 -1.35
C GLY A 142 -4.87 14.64 -1.10
N ALA A 143 -5.42 14.02 -2.15
CA ALA A 143 -6.52 13.06 -2.03
C ALA A 143 -6.08 11.81 -1.25
N TRP A 144 -4.83 11.36 -1.41
CA TRP A 144 -4.30 10.20 -0.68
C TRP A 144 -4.26 10.44 0.82
N ILE A 145 -3.82 11.64 1.27
CA ILE A 145 -3.83 12.00 2.70
C ILE A 145 -5.23 11.84 3.30
N PHE A 146 -6.26 12.29 2.56
CA PHE A 146 -7.64 12.17 3.02
C PHE A 146 -8.11 10.71 3.05
N ILE A 147 -7.82 9.94 2.02
CA ILE A 147 -8.17 8.52 1.91
C ILE A 147 -7.55 7.73 3.06
N ASP A 148 -6.27 7.91 3.31
CA ASP A 148 -5.54 7.21 4.38
C ASP A 148 -6.06 7.60 5.77
N ALA A 149 -6.37 8.89 5.98
CA ALA A 149 -6.97 9.35 7.23
C ALA A 149 -8.33 8.69 7.48
N VAL A 150 -9.16 8.52 6.43
CA VAL A 150 -10.45 7.80 6.53
C VAL A 150 -10.21 6.33 6.89
N VAL A 151 -9.27 5.65 6.23
CA VAL A 151 -8.93 4.25 6.53
C VAL A 151 -8.44 4.11 7.98
N ILE A 152 -7.56 5.00 8.44
CA ILE A 152 -7.07 5.00 9.83
C ILE A 152 -8.23 5.19 10.81
N ALA A 153 -9.14 6.15 10.56
CA ALA A 153 -10.26 6.44 11.44
C ALA A 153 -11.24 5.25 11.54
N VAL A 154 -11.60 4.67 10.39
CA VAL A 154 -12.52 3.51 10.33
C VAL A 154 -11.88 2.29 10.99
N LEU A 155 -10.63 1.99 10.66
CA LEU A 155 -9.93 0.83 11.20
C LEU A 155 -9.65 0.99 12.69
N GLY A 156 -9.14 2.15 13.12
CA GLY A 156 -8.88 2.45 14.53
C GLY A 156 -10.16 2.39 15.37
N GLY A 157 -11.25 2.99 14.88
CA GLY A 157 -12.57 2.92 15.51
C GLY A 157 -13.10 1.49 15.61
N THR A 158 -12.98 0.71 14.54
CA THR A 158 -13.40 -0.69 14.52
C THR A 158 -12.59 -1.55 15.50
N MET A 159 -11.27 -1.36 15.54
CA MET A 159 -10.38 -2.06 16.49
C MET A 159 -10.69 -1.68 17.94
N TRP A 160 -11.02 -0.41 18.19
CA TRP A 160 -11.39 0.07 19.52
C TRP A 160 -12.71 -0.54 20.00
N LEU A 161 -13.73 -0.57 19.13
CA LEU A 161 -15.05 -1.19 19.42
C LEU A 161 -14.96 -2.71 19.60
N ALA A 162 -14.01 -3.35 18.91
CA ALA A 162 -13.78 -4.78 18.97
C ALA A 162 -12.99 -5.22 20.22
N ARG A 163 -12.50 -4.29 21.05
CA ARG A 163 -11.80 -4.61 22.30
C ARG A 163 -12.70 -5.40 23.24
N GLY A 164 -12.31 -6.63 23.53
CA GLY A 164 -12.99 -7.48 24.53
C GLY A 164 -14.14 -8.35 23.98
N ARG A 165 -14.35 -8.42 22.66
CA ARG A 165 -15.39 -9.28 22.06
C ARG A 165 -14.77 -10.40 21.22
N THR A 166 -15.15 -11.66 21.50
CA THR A 166 -14.70 -12.83 20.72
C THR A 166 -15.28 -12.89 19.30
N LEU A 167 -16.44 -12.27 19.06
CA LEU A 167 -17.06 -12.10 17.74
C LEU A 167 -16.29 -11.16 16.80
N ALA A 168 -15.22 -10.56 17.30
CA ALA A 168 -14.54 -9.43 16.71
C ALA A 168 -13.58 -9.77 15.57
N MET A 169 -13.36 -11.02 15.20
CA MET A 169 -12.37 -11.36 14.17
C MET A 169 -12.89 -11.19 12.73
N MET A 170 -14.15 -11.53 12.49
CA MET A 170 -14.69 -11.48 11.12
C MET A 170 -15.25 -10.11 10.74
N LEU A 171 -15.98 -9.46 11.65
CA LEU A 171 -16.62 -8.18 11.36
C LEU A 171 -15.63 -7.07 10.99
N PRO A 172 -14.51 -6.85 11.73
CA PRO A 172 -13.49 -5.89 11.32
C PRO A 172 -12.90 -6.20 9.96
N SER A 173 -12.71 -7.47 9.60
CA SER A 173 -12.16 -7.86 8.31
C SER A 173 -13.09 -7.47 7.16
N TRP A 174 -14.39 -7.70 7.30
CA TRP A 174 -15.38 -7.31 6.29
C TRP A 174 -15.51 -5.79 6.17
N ILE A 175 -15.59 -5.09 7.30
CA ILE A 175 -15.65 -3.62 7.31
C ILE A 175 -14.41 -3.03 6.65
N LEU A 176 -13.22 -3.54 7.01
CA LEU A 176 -11.98 -3.08 6.40
C LEU A 176 -11.94 -3.37 4.90
N MET A 177 -12.33 -4.59 4.48
CA MET A 177 -12.38 -4.95 3.06
C MET A 177 -13.29 -4.01 2.27
N VAL A 178 -14.49 -3.73 2.77
CA VAL A 178 -15.42 -2.80 2.11
C VAL A 178 -14.87 -1.39 2.10
N THR A 179 -14.31 -0.91 3.23
CA THR A 179 -13.70 0.42 3.31
C THR A 179 -12.57 0.57 2.31
N LEU A 180 -11.64 -0.40 2.28
CA LEU A 180 -10.52 -0.38 1.34
C LEU A 180 -11.00 -0.49 -0.11
N GLY A 181 -11.99 -1.30 -0.42
CA GLY A 181 -12.58 -1.38 -1.75
C GLY A 181 -13.18 -0.05 -2.20
N LEU A 182 -13.92 0.63 -1.32
CA LEU A 182 -14.52 1.93 -1.61
C LEU A 182 -13.45 3.04 -1.74
N THR A 183 -12.47 3.06 -0.85
CA THR A 183 -11.38 4.06 -0.91
C THR A 183 -10.49 3.83 -2.12
N THR A 184 -10.23 2.58 -2.51
CA THR A 184 -9.54 2.24 -3.76
C THR A 184 -10.29 2.76 -4.97
N ALA A 185 -11.61 2.51 -5.06
CA ALA A 185 -12.43 3.02 -6.15
C ALA A 185 -12.43 4.56 -6.19
N ALA A 186 -12.52 5.20 -5.02
CA ALA A 186 -12.44 6.66 -4.91
C ALA A 186 -11.06 7.19 -5.34
N SER A 187 -9.97 6.52 -4.97
CA SER A 187 -8.61 6.86 -5.38
C SER A 187 -8.46 6.83 -6.91
N TYR A 188 -8.89 5.75 -7.56
CA TYR A 188 -8.86 5.64 -9.02
C TYR A 188 -9.71 6.70 -9.72
N TRP A 189 -10.80 7.11 -9.11
CA TRP A 189 -11.66 8.14 -9.68
C TRP A 189 -11.10 9.55 -9.48
N LEU A 190 -10.64 9.89 -8.28
CA LEU A 190 -10.13 11.22 -7.92
C LEU A 190 -8.75 11.51 -8.54
N GLU A 191 -7.90 10.50 -8.63
CA GLU A 191 -6.52 10.60 -9.12
C GLU A 191 -6.35 9.89 -10.47
N SER A 192 -7.42 9.87 -11.28
CA SER A 192 -7.41 9.18 -12.58
C SER A 192 -6.25 9.60 -13.50
N ALA A 193 -5.83 10.86 -13.43
CA ALA A 193 -4.68 11.37 -14.20
C ALA A 193 -3.32 10.75 -13.77
N ILE A 194 -3.22 10.24 -12.53
CA ILE A 194 -2.03 9.54 -12.05
C ILE A 194 -2.07 8.07 -12.49
N TYR A 195 -3.23 7.42 -12.34
CA TYR A 195 -3.37 5.99 -12.66
C TYR A 195 -3.49 5.70 -14.15
N PHE A 196 -4.02 6.65 -14.92
CA PHE A 196 -4.30 6.51 -16.37
C PHE A 196 -3.82 7.76 -17.13
N PRO A 197 -2.50 8.01 -17.17
CA PRO A 197 -1.92 9.19 -17.82
C PRO A 197 -2.07 9.20 -19.34
#